data_8f5bf288f66af6c530b66d353deb6eab
#
_entry.id   8f5bf288f66af6c530b66d353deb6eab
#
_cell.length_a   1.000
_cell.length_b   1.000
_cell.length_c   1.000
_cell.angle_alpha   90.00
_cell.angle_beta   90.00
_cell.angle_gamma   90.00
#
_symmetry.space_group_name_H-M   'P 1'
#
loop_
_entity.id
_entity.type
_entity.pdbx_description
1 polymer ?
#
loop_
_entity_poly.entity_id
_entity_poly.type
_entity_poly.pdbx_seq_one_letter_code
_entity_poly.pdbx_strand_id
1 'polypeptide(L)'
;MEKPKTRQVDSSRQKKKAAVGKQVDDFHGYVGLRSLLNPIWCFHGFRTAVIILTIFGVIMVFSSSSVNMIANGQSPWSQALKQGGFCVLGLIVGVACMMIPAELIRKFSFVFLIIALLLQSLTFTPLGIDVQGNKGWIGLFGFTFQPAEVVKLALCICCLLYTSDAADDSLRV
;
A
#
# COMPACT_ATOMS: atom_id res chain seq x y z
N MET A 1 27.79 -5.85 49.08
CA MET A 1 26.96 -4.60 48.96
C MET A 1 26.44 -4.47 47.54
N GLU A 2 25.28 -5.02 47.32
CA GLU A 2 24.62 -5.08 46.01
C GLU A 2 23.73 -3.82 45.86
N LYS A 3 24.05 -2.91 44.92
CA LYS A 3 23.24 -1.73 44.63
C LYS A 3 21.97 -2.15 43.87
N PRO A 4 20.79 -1.70 44.26
CA PRO A 4 19.52 -2.25 43.77
C PRO A 4 19.24 -1.87 42.32
N LYS A 5 19.00 -2.88 41.47
CA LYS A 5 18.52 -2.82 40.07
C LYS A 5 17.20 -2.07 39.93
N THR A 6 16.48 -1.79 40.99
CA THR A 6 15.20 -1.07 41.01
C THR A 6 15.29 0.40 40.56
N ARG A 7 16.42 1.09 40.78
CA ARG A 7 16.60 2.50 40.42
C ARG A 7 16.76 2.72 38.91
N GLN A 8 17.28 1.74 38.18
CA GLN A 8 17.44 1.83 36.72
C GLN A 8 16.12 1.60 35.96
N VAL A 9 15.26 0.73 36.47
CA VAL A 9 13.96 0.43 35.89
C VAL A 9 13.02 1.64 36.04
N ASP A 10 13.10 2.33 37.16
CA ASP A 10 12.25 3.52 37.42
C ASP A 10 12.65 4.73 36.55
N SER A 11 13.95 4.92 36.35
CA SER A 11 14.49 5.96 35.46
C SER A 11 14.09 5.74 34.01
N SER A 12 14.08 4.50 33.54
CA SER A 12 13.66 4.15 32.16
C SER A 12 12.16 4.33 31.97
N ARG A 13 11.35 4.02 32.97
CA ARG A 13 9.89 4.26 32.96
C ARG A 13 9.54 5.75 32.99
N GLN A 14 10.27 6.55 33.76
CA GLN A 14 10.09 7.99 33.80
C GLN A 14 10.50 8.66 32.48
N LYS A 15 11.60 8.23 31.83
CA LYS A 15 11.98 8.70 30.50
C LYS A 15 10.96 8.34 29.44
N LYS A 16 10.38 7.12 29.47
CA LYS A 16 9.30 6.74 28.57
C LYS A 16 8.04 7.57 28.79
N LYS A 17 7.63 7.81 30.04
CA LYS A 17 6.46 8.66 30.35
C LYS A 17 6.68 10.11 29.94
N ALA A 18 7.88 10.67 30.12
CA ALA A 18 8.22 12.00 29.68
C ALA A 18 8.26 12.13 28.15
N ALA A 19 8.77 11.12 27.44
CA ALA A 19 8.77 11.09 25.98
C ALA A 19 7.34 10.97 25.41
N VAL A 20 6.48 10.14 26.01
CA VAL A 20 5.06 10.03 25.63
C VAL A 20 4.31 11.32 25.94
N GLY A 21 4.56 11.96 27.10
CA GLY A 21 3.97 13.25 27.44
C GLY A 21 4.36 14.34 26.43
N LYS A 22 5.64 14.42 26.08
CA LYS A 22 6.13 15.39 25.09
C LYS A 22 5.54 15.14 23.69
N GLN A 23 5.32 13.90 23.32
CA GLN A 23 4.69 13.52 22.06
C GLN A 23 3.19 13.86 22.02
N VAL A 24 2.50 13.80 23.17
CA VAL A 24 1.09 14.21 23.28
C VAL A 24 0.95 15.73 23.25
N ASP A 25 1.86 16.47 23.88
CA ASP A 25 1.86 17.93 23.89
C ASP A 25 2.15 18.52 22.50
N ASP A 26 3.00 17.85 21.68
CA ASP A 26 3.25 18.23 20.28
C ASP A 26 1.98 18.13 19.40
N PHE A 27 1.02 17.27 19.74
CA PHE A 27 -0.25 17.16 19.01
C PHE A 27 -1.20 18.35 19.27
N HIS A 28 -1.10 19.05 20.40
CA HIS A 28 -1.89 20.24 20.70
C HIS A 28 -1.39 21.51 19.99
N GLY A 29 -0.20 21.47 19.41
CA GLY A 29 0.39 22.59 18.68
C GLY A 29 -0.13 22.79 17.24
N TYR A 30 -0.92 21.85 16.70
CA TYR A 30 -1.44 21.94 15.34
C TYR A 30 -2.77 22.70 15.33
N VAL A 31 -2.71 24.04 15.15
CA VAL A 31 -3.90 24.90 15.03
C VAL A 31 -4.07 25.34 13.57
N GLY A 32 -5.32 25.37 13.07
CA GLY A 32 -5.65 25.81 11.72
C GLY A 32 -5.22 24.83 10.63
N LEU A 33 -4.65 25.32 9.51
CA LEU A 33 -4.23 24.49 8.36
C LEU A 33 -3.17 23.43 8.74
N ARG A 34 -2.38 23.69 9.77
CA ARG A 34 -1.40 22.72 10.29
C ARG A 34 -2.05 21.50 10.95
N SER A 35 -3.33 21.60 11.35
CA SER A 35 -4.09 20.45 11.84
C SER A 35 -4.24 19.34 10.79
N LEU A 36 -4.24 19.70 9.50
CA LEU A 36 -4.28 18.73 8.40
C LEU A 36 -2.99 17.91 8.29
N LEU A 37 -1.88 18.43 8.81
CA LEU A 37 -0.58 17.73 8.85
C LEU A 37 -0.42 16.83 10.08
N ASN A 38 -1.42 16.78 10.96
CA ASN A 38 -1.42 15.83 12.07
C ASN A 38 -1.44 14.40 11.52
N PRO A 39 -0.48 13.53 11.91
CA PRO A 39 -0.35 12.18 11.36
C PRO A 39 -1.62 11.33 11.55
N ILE A 40 -2.40 11.57 12.61
CA ILE A 40 -3.68 10.87 12.84
C ILE A 40 -4.71 11.29 11.79
N TRP A 41 -4.82 12.59 11.50
CA TRP A 41 -5.73 13.12 10.48
C TRP A 41 -5.31 12.68 9.07
N CYS A 42 -4.01 12.70 8.78
CA CYS A 42 -3.49 12.20 7.51
C CYS A 42 -3.81 10.71 7.32
N PHE A 43 -3.65 9.89 8.36
CA PHE A 43 -3.97 8.46 8.29
C PHE A 43 -5.46 8.22 8.05
N HIS A 44 -6.33 8.89 8.80
CA HIS A 44 -7.78 8.75 8.61
C HIS A 44 -8.24 9.34 7.27
N GLY A 45 -7.68 10.48 6.86
CA GLY A 45 -7.95 11.09 5.56
C GLY A 45 -7.57 10.18 4.41
N PHE A 46 -6.37 9.61 4.44
CA PHE A 46 -5.92 8.65 3.43
C PHE A 46 -6.82 7.41 3.37
N ARG A 47 -7.14 6.82 4.52
CA ARG A 47 -8.04 5.66 4.57
C ARG A 47 -9.42 5.98 4.00
N THR A 48 -9.99 7.12 4.35
CA THR A 48 -11.29 7.56 3.83
C THR A 48 -11.23 7.79 2.32
N ALA A 49 -10.19 8.44 1.82
CA ALA A 49 -9.98 8.65 0.39
C ALA A 49 -9.89 7.31 -0.38
N VAL A 50 -9.14 6.34 0.15
CA VAL A 50 -9.05 5.01 -0.46
C VAL A 50 -10.42 4.34 -0.54
N ILE A 51 -11.22 4.38 0.53
CA ILE A 51 -12.57 3.79 0.56
C ILE A 51 -13.47 4.47 -0.48
N ILE A 52 -13.52 5.79 -0.50
CA ILE A 52 -14.34 6.56 -1.44
C ILE A 52 -13.93 6.26 -2.89
N LEU A 53 -12.64 6.28 -3.20
CA LEU A 53 -12.12 5.99 -4.53
C LEU A 53 -12.40 4.55 -4.96
N THR A 54 -12.33 3.60 -4.03
CA THR A 54 -12.65 2.19 -4.31
C THR A 54 -14.13 2.03 -4.67
N ILE A 55 -15.03 2.60 -3.88
CA ILE A 55 -16.48 2.55 -4.14
C ILE A 55 -16.79 3.22 -5.47
N PHE A 56 -16.26 4.43 -5.68
CA PHE A 56 -16.45 5.16 -6.94
C PHE A 56 -15.91 4.39 -8.13
N GLY A 57 -14.72 3.78 -8.02
CA GLY A 57 -14.11 2.96 -9.06
C GLY A 57 -14.97 1.77 -9.45
N VAL A 58 -15.52 1.05 -8.48
CA VAL A 58 -16.43 -0.08 -8.75
C VAL A 58 -17.70 0.37 -9.49
N ILE A 59 -18.29 1.49 -9.06
CA ILE A 59 -19.50 2.06 -9.72
C ILE A 59 -19.17 2.46 -11.16
N MET A 60 -18.05 3.13 -11.38
CA MET A 60 -17.63 3.60 -12.72
C MET A 60 -17.33 2.43 -13.66
N VAL A 61 -16.67 1.39 -13.19
CA VAL A 61 -16.41 0.18 -14.00
C VAL A 61 -17.71 -0.50 -14.36
N PHE A 62 -18.67 -0.62 -13.41
CA PHE A 62 -19.98 -1.18 -13.69
C PHE A 62 -20.72 -0.35 -14.74
N SER A 63 -20.76 0.95 -14.60
CA SER A 63 -21.42 1.86 -15.54
C SER A 63 -20.83 1.78 -16.95
N SER A 64 -19.50 1.82 -17.04
CA SER A 64 -18.79 1.78 -18.33
C SER A 64 -18.91 0.43 -19.03
N SER A 65 -18.82 -0.68 -18.29
CA SER A 65 -18.86 -2.02 -18.89
C SER A 65 -20.28 -2.48 -19.24
N SER A 66 -21.32 -1.94 -18.59
CA SER A 66 -22.72 -2.32 -18.81
C SER A 66 -23.14 -2.14 -20.27
N VAL A 67 -22.74 -1.03 -20.91
CA VAL A 67 -23.10 -0.72 -22.29
C VAL A 67 -22.51 -1.75 -23.26
N ASN A 68 -21.23 -2.08 -23.12
CA ASN A 68 -20.57 -3.08 -23.97
C ASN A 68 -21.12 -4.49 -23.77
N MET A 69 -21.45 -4.84 -22.52
CA MET A 69 -22.02 -6.16 -22.20
C MET A 69 -23.41 -6.35 -22.81
N ILE A 70 -24.28 -5.34 -22.71
CA ILE A 70 -25.61 -5.34 -23.31
C ILE A 70 -25.50 -5.42 -24.83
N ALA A 71 -24.60 -4.66 -25.45
CA ALA A 71 -24.38 -4.69 -26.90
C ALA A 71 -23.92 -6.07 -27.40
N ASN A 72 -23.20 -6.83 -26.58
CA ASN A 72 -22.73 -8.18 -26.88
C ASN A 72 -23.70 -9.28 -26.41
N GLY A 73 -24.90 -8.94 -25.95
CA GLY A 73 -25.91 -9.90 -25.44
C GLY A 73 -25.51 -10.60 -24.14
N GLN A 74 -24.55 -10.05 -23.41
CA GLN A 74 -24.09 -10.59 -22.13
C GLN A 74 -24.73 -9.86 -20.95
N SER A 75 -24.83 -10.55 -19.81
CA SER A 75 -25.37 -9.95 -18.60
C SER A 75 -24.39 -8.96 -17.97
N PRO A 76 -24.76 -7.70 -17.72
CA PRO A 76 -23.92 -6.69 -17.06
C PRO A 76 -23.45 -7.13 -15.67
N TRP A 77 -24.23 -7.96 -15.00
CA TRP A 77 -23.95 -8.47 -13.66
C TRP A 77 -22.71 -9.37 -13.59
N SER A 78 -22.37 -10.07 -14.69
CA SER A 78 -21.19 -10.95 -14.69
C SER A 78 -19.90 -10.18 -14.48
N GLN A 79 -19.77 -9.00 -15.08
CA GLN A 79 -18.60 -8.13 -14.91
C GLN A 79 -18.60 -7.47 -13.53
N ALA A 80 -19.75 -7.03 -13.06
CA ALA A 80 -19.87 -6.46 -11.72
C ALA A 80 -19.46 -7.44 -10.62
N LEU A 81 -19.88 -8.70 -10.74
CA LEU A 81 -19.51 -9.76 -9.79
C LEU A 81 -18.00 -10.06 -9.82
N LYS A 82 -17.40 -10.13 -11.02
CA LYS A 82 -15.96 -10.30 -11.16
C LYS A 82 -15.21 -9.13 -10.51
N GLN A 83 -15.60 -7.90 -10.80
CA GLN A 83 -14.97 -6.70 -10.23
C GLN A 83 -15.15 -6.62 -8.72
N GLY A 84 -16.36 -6.90 -8.22
CA GLY A 84 -16.63 -6.98 -6.78
C GLY A 84 -15.80 -8.05 -6.09
N GLY A 85 -15.66 -9.23 -6.70
CA GLY A 85 -14.83 -10.32 -6.20
C GLY A 85 -13.34 -9.92 -6.10
N PHE A 86 -12.80 -9.27 -7.15
CA PHE A 86 -11.43 -8.76 -7.11
C PHE A 86 -11.24 -7.64 -6.07
N CYS A 87 -12.24 -6.80 -5.90
CA CYS A 87 -12.22 -5.75 -4.87
C CYS A 87 -12.14 -6.36 -3.46
N VAL A 88 -12.99 -7.34 -3.16
CA VAL A 88 -12.97 -8.05 -1.87
C VAL A 88 -11.65 -8.78 -1.66
N LEU A 89 -11.15 -9.49 -2.69
CA LEU A 89 -9.86 -10.16 -2.63
C LEU A 89 -8.73 -9.15 -2.36
N GLY A 90 -8.73 -8.03 -3.06
CA GLY A 90 -7.75 -6.95 -2.85
C GLY A 90 -7.77 -6.37 -1.44
N LEU A 91 -8.97 -6.20 -0.85
CA LEU A 91 -9.11 -5.76 0.54
C LEU A 91 -8.54 -6.79 1.53
N ILE A 92 -8.82 -8.08 1.32
CA ILE A 92 -8.28 -9.17 2.16
C ILE A 92 -6.75 -9.18 2.08
N VAL A 93 -6.19 -9.13 0.88
CA VAL A 93 -4.73 -9.09 0.68
C VAL A 93 -4.14 -7.83 1.30
N GLY A 94 -4.79 -6.66 1.14
CA GLY A 94 -4.36 -5.41 1.75
C GLY A 94 -4.29 -5.50 3.28
N VAL A 95 -5.32 -6.04 3.92
CA VAL A 95 -5.33 -6.26 5.37
C VAL A 95 -4.24 -7.26 5.79
N ALA A 96 -4.06 -8.35 5.03
CA ALA A 96 -2.98 -9.31 5.30
C ALA A 96 -1.59 -8.66 5.19
N CYS A 97 -1.38 -7.81 4.19
CA CYS A 97 -0.13 -7.05 4.05
C CYS A 97 0.14 -6.08 5.21
N MET A 98 -0.91 -5.51 5.81
CA MET A 98 -0.76 -4.66 7.01
C MET A 98 -0.27 -5.43 8.24
N MET A 99 -0.41 -6.75 8.28
CA MET A 99 0.09 -7.59 9.37
C MET A 99 1.58 -7.94 9.21
N ILE A 100 2.18 -7.65 8.05
CA ILE A 100 3.60 -7.93 7.79
C ILE A 100 4.44 -6.87 8.52
N PRO A 101 5.42 -7.27 9.34
CA PRO A 101 6.30 -6.32 10.01
C PRO A 101 7.16 -5.56 8.99
N ALA A 102 7.30 -4.26 9.20
CA ALA A 102 8.03 -3.36 8.29
C ALA A 102 9.49 -3.82 8.04
N GLU A 103 10.10 -4.46 9.03
CA GLU A 103 11.46 -5.00 8.91
C GLU A 103 11.60 -6.09 7.84
N LEU A 104 10.58 -6.94 7.70
CA LEU A 104 10.53 -7.96 6.64
C LEU A 104 10.38 -7.31 5.26
N ILE A 105 9.50 -6.32 5.14
CA ILE A 105 9.31 -5.56 3.90
C ILE A 105 10.62 -4.91 3.50
N ARG A 106 11.32 -4.27 4.45
CA ARG A 106 12.63 -3.65 4.23
C ARG A 106 13.68 -4.65 3.73
N LYS A 107 13.77 -5.81 4.38
CA LYS A 107 14.74 -6.84 4.02
C LYS A 107 14.53 -7.42 2.63
N PHE A 108 13.27 -7.61 2.22
CA PHE A 108 12.92 -8.25 0.96
C PHE A 108 12.57 -7.28 -0.17
N SER A 109 12.54 -5.96 0.08
CA SER A 109 12.14 -4.95 -0.91
C SER A 109 12.95 -5.00 -2.20
N PHE A 110 14.28 -5.13 -2.08
CA PHE A 110 15.16 -5.19 -3.24
C PHE A 110 14.97 -6.49 -4.06
N VAL A 111 14.81 -7.62 -3.37
CA VAL A 111 14.52 -8.91 -4.04
C VAL A 111 13.17 -8.84 -4.73
N PHE A 112 12.17 -8.25 -4.09
CA PHE A 112 10.85 -8.04 -4.66
C PHE A 112 10.90 -7.17 -5.92
N LEU A 113 11.72 -6.10 -5.91
CA LEU A 113 11.93 -5.27 -7.10
C LEU A 113 12.55 -6.05 -8.25
N ILE A 114 13.58 -6.86 -7.98
CA ILE A 114 14.22 -7.69 -9.02
C ILE A 114 13.20 -8.67 -9.61
N ILE A 115 12.42 -9.35 -8.77
CA ILE A 115 11.37 -10.28 -9.23
C ILE A 115 10.33 -9.54 -10.08
N ALA A 116 9.90 -8.35 -9.67
CA ALA A 116 8.94 -7.55 -10.42
C ALA A 116 9.49 -7.14 -11.80
N LEU A 117 10.76 -6.75 -11.89
CA LEU A 117 11.42 -6.42 -13.15
C LEU A 117 11.57 -7.65 -14.07
N LEU A 118 11.91 -8.81 -13.50
CA LEU A 118 11.96 -10.06 -14.25
C LEU A 118 10.56 -10.43 -14.78
N LEU A 119 9.52 -10.31 -13.98
CA LEU A 119 8.14 -10.51 -14.42
C LEU A 119 7.77 -9.52 -15.56
N GLN A 120 8.19 -8.27 -15.46
CA GLN A 120 7.96 -7.29 -16.52
C GLN A 120 8.69 -7.69 -17.81
N SER A 121 9.89 -8.23 -17.75
CA SER A 121 10.62 -8.67 -18.92
C SER A 121 9.95 -9.83 -19.66
N LEU A 122 9.15 -10.65 -18.95
CA LEU A 122 8.37 -11.72 -19.56
C LEU A 122 7.32 -11.22 -20.57
N THR A 123 6.89 -9.97 -20.50
CA THR A 123 5.94 -9.41 -21.47
C THR A 123 6.53 -9.33 -22.89
N PHE A 124 7.86 -9.31 -23.03
CA PHE A 124 8.55 -9.34 -24.31
C PHE A 124 8.68 -10.74 -24.90
N THR A 125 8.35 -11.78 -24.13
CA THR A 125 8.36 -13.16 -24.57
C THR A 125 7.02 -13.56 -25.23
N PRO A 126 6.91 -14.74 -25.85
CA PRO A 126 5.65 -15.25 -26.41
C PRO A 126 4.50 -15.39 -25.40
N LEU A 127 4.77 -15.29 -24.09
CA LEU A 127 3.77 -15.27 -23.03
C LEU A 127 3.02 -13.93 -22.94
N GLY A 128 3.56 -12.87 -23.57
CA GLY A 128 2.92 -11.57 -23.65
C GLY A 128 1.69 -11.58 -24.56
N ILE A 129 0.55 -11.19 -24.03
CA ILE A 129 -0.70 -11.05 -24.76
C ILE A 129 -0.84 -9.61 -25.24
N ASP A 130 -1.18 -9.47 -26.52
CA ASP A 130 -1.55 -8.18 -27.08
C ASP A 130 -3.01 -7.86 -26.73
N VAL A 131 -3.20 -6.75 -26.01
CA VAL A 131 -4.52 -6.19 -25.70
C VAL A 131 -4.58 -4.79 -26.29
N GLN A 132 -5.36 -4.63 -27.34
CA GLN A 132 -5.55 -3.35 -28.04
C GLN A 132 -4.23 -2.71 -28.53
N GLY A 133 -3.31 -3.52 -29.07
CA GLY A 133 -2.02 -3.02 -29.57
C GLY A 133 -0.92 -2.86 -28.52
N ASN A 134 -1.19 -3.24 -27.26
CA ASN A 134 -0.23 -3.16 -26.17
C ASN A 134 0.09 -4.55 -25.61
N LYS A 135 1.36 -4.97 -25.72
CA LYS A 135 1.88 -6.25 -25.16
C LYS A 135 2.28 -6.10 -23.69
N GLY A 136 1.47 -5.46 -22.88
CA GLY A 136 1.73 -5.25 -21.45
C GLY A 136 1.13 -6.29 -20.51
N TRP A 137 0.49 -7.32 -21.05
CA TRP A 137 -0.25 -8.33 -20.28
C TRP A 137 0.37 -9.71 -20.44
N ILE A 138 0.31 -10.51 -19.38
CA ILE A 138 0.67 -11.95 -19.42
C ILE A 138 -0.60 -12.75 -19.17
N GLY A 139 -0.84 -13.75 -20.02
CA GLY A 139 -1.93 -14.71 -19.85
C GLY A 139 -1.42 -15.95 -19.12
N LEU A 140 -2.01 -16.24 -17.97
CA LEU A 140 -1.71 -17.43 -17.21
C LEU A 140 -3.01 -18.12 -16.79
N PHE A 141 -3.22 -19.37 -17.22
CA PHE A 141 -4.40 -20.18 -16.83
C PHE A 141 -5.78 -19.51 -17.04
N GLY A 142 -5.92 -18.68 -18.08
CA GLY A 142 -7.20 -17.99 -18.34
C GLY A 142 -7.39 -16.67 -17.60
N PHE A 143 -6.42 -16.24 -16.81
CA PHE A 143 -6.36 -14.92 -16.21
C PHE A 143 -5.34 -14.05 -16.94
N THR A 144 -5.67 -12.79 -17.18
CA THR A 144 -4.72 -11.80 -17.67
C THR A 144 -4.19 -10.98 -16.50
N PHE A 145 -2.88 -10.87 -16.44
CA PHE A 145 -2.18 -10.17 -15.38
C PHE A 145 -1.23 -9.13 -16.01
N GLN A 146 -1.19 -7.94 -15.44
CA GLN A 146 -0.31 -6.87 -15.88
C GLN A 146 0.90 -6.73 -14.94
N PRO A 147 2.10 -7.16 -15.32
CA PRO A 147 3.28 -7.11 -14.45
C PRO A 147 3.67 -5.68 -14.05
N ALA A 148 3.34 -4.68 -14.87
CA ALA A 148 3.59 -3.28 -14.56
C ALA A 148 2.98 -2.82 -13.23
N GLU A 149 1.85 -3.40 -12.81
CA GLU A 149 1.24 -3.08 -11.51
C GLU A 149 2.09 -3.55 -10.34
N VAL A 150 2.74 -4.72 -10.48
CA VAL A 150 3.68 -5.23 -9.46
C VAL A 150 4.95 -4.38 -9.42
N VAL A 151 5.45 -3.96 -10.59
CA VAL A 151 6.62 -3.06 -10.65
C VAL A 151 6.34 -1.73 -9.96
N LYS A 152 5.17 -1.13 -10.18
CA LYS A 152 4.76 0.10 -9.48
C LYS A 152 4.78 -0.08 -7.97
N LEU A 153 4.19 -1.18 -7.48
CA LEU A 153 4.18 -1.48 -6.05
C LEU A 153 5.60 -1.65 -5.50
N ALA A 154 6.44 -2.42 -6.19
CA ALA A 154 7.83 -2.64 -5.80
C ALA A 154 8.64 -1.34 -5.75
N LEU A 155 8.47 -0.47 -6.75
CA LEU A 155 9.11 0.83 -6.79
C LEU A 155 8.64 1.73 -5.63
N CYS A 156 7.33 1.78 -5.36
CA CYS A 156 6.81 2.55 -4.23
C CYS A 156 7.41 2.10 -2.89
N ILE A 157 7.53 0.79 -2.67
CA ILE A 157 8.13 0.23 -1.46
C ILE A 157 9.61 0.62 -1.37
N CYS A 158 10.38 0.45 -2.45
CA CYS A 158 11.80 0.80 -2.48
C CYS A 158 12.03 2.30 -2.27
N CYS A 159 11.26 3.16 -2.94
CA CYS A 159 11.36 4.61 -2.77
C CYS A 159 11.03 5.04 -1.34
N LEU A 160 9.99 4.47 -0.74
CA LEU A 160 9.59 4.79 0.64
C LEU A 160 10.70 4.43 1.63
N LEU A 161 11.34 3.27 1.46
CA LEU A 161 12.44 2.83 2.33
C LEU A 161 13.67 3.70 2.16
N TYR A 162 14.02 4.05 0.92
CA TYR A 162 15.15 4.91 0.64
C TYR A 162 14.97 6.31 1.26
N THR A 163 13.79 6.89 1.14
CA THR A 163 13.49 8.21 1.74
C THR A 163 13.47 8.15 3.27
N SER A 164 13.02 7.05 3.86
CA SER A 164 13.05 6.85 5.32
C SER A 164 14.47 6.73 5.84
N ASP A 165 15.34 5.96 5.19
CA ASP A 165 16.76 5.83 5.57
C ASP A 165 17.50 7.16 5.45
N ALA A 166 17.26 7.92 4.38
CA ALA A 166 17.86 9.25 4.20
C ALA A 166 17.40 10.26 5.28
N ALA A 167 16.15 10.15 5.74
CA ALA A 167 15.65 10.98 6.84
C ALA A 167 16.29 10.62 8.18
N ASP A 168 16.50 9.32 8.46
CA ASP A 168 17.17 8.86 9.68
C ASP A 168 18.65 9.28 9.72
N ASP A 169 19.34 9.27 8.60
CA ASP A 169 20.72 9.73 8.50
C ASP A 169 20.85 11.25 8.71
N SER A 170 19.89 12.03 8.22
CA SER A 170 19.86 13.48 8.41
C SER A 170 19.64 13.90 9.87
N LEU A 171 19.02 13.04 10.68
CA LEU A 171 18.78 13.28 12.11
C LEU A 171 19.97 12.84 13.00
N ARG A 172 20.97 12.16 12.43
CA ARG A 172 22.16 11.69 13.15
C ARG A 172 23.34 12.68 13.12
N VAL A 173 23.25 13.76 12.36
CA VAL A 173 24.18 14.88 12.32
C VAL A 173 23.72 15.95 13.30
#